data_f4de4e20b15eae44fd4acd94e3a3cc51
#
_entry.id   f4de4e20b15eae44fd4acd94e3a3cc51
#
_cell.length_a   1.000
_cell.length_b   1.000
_cell.length_c   1.000
_cell.angle_alpha   90.00
_cell.angle_beta   90.00
_cell.angle_gamma   90.00
#
_symmetry.space_group_name_H-M   'P 1'
#
loop_
_entity.id
_entity.type
_entity.pdbx_description
1 polymer ?
#
loop_
_entity_poly.entity_id
_entity_poly.type
_entity_poly.pdbx_seq_one_letter_code
_entity_poly.pdbx_strand_id
1 'polypeptide(L)'
;MIKLKEVRIEKYKPIENQQSFEIEDDVTVLVGMNESGKTSILEALAKSNYFDDDVKFKYSLTHDYPRRQKKKIDKSGENPTAVELKYEIDSELVDLIKNDLGMIPSEKTFSINVKYDNSRTWSISWIDTAKFMKNKINSLKLQNKELSDRLKKVLSKEDFVNLIDEINSTIECNDEDNAKIKELKKYFIDTKSWNNSPIDHYIVNTYLIKKLPKFMYYDDYYSLPSEISLTKIDNNISNPSDKTAKALLELADINLDTVRSSDDFEEFIAELEATEAIISDELFKYWKTNNNLKIKFRINKVENKDSYNQTIIDRILNIRVSNQRTGVSLPLENRSRGFNWFFSFLVWFKKIQEDRNNTYILLLDEPGLNLHAKAQNDLLKFISDLSNDYQIIYTTHSPFMIYTNSLNKVRTVYETQDGTVISDSVQEKDPNTLFPLQAALGYDLAQNLFVSKKNLLVEGISDLIYLSIISNLLQDNGREGLDADITIVPIGGADKVASFISLLRGNKLKMVCLLDTFTNQSAEKRLNNMVSKKIIRESNILFYHDILNSEYADIEDLFKKEDYINLYNGAFESNVDVNIVKNGPILNQLKKLNNGSFNHYSPANYLAKNINKVDISEETLDNFEKLFKTINKIIK
;
A
#
# COMPACT_ATOMS: atom_id res chain seq x y z
N MET A 1 8.73 14.45 -1.96
CA MET A 1 7.46 13.85 -1.43
C MET A 1 7.74 13.22 -0.06
N ILE A 2 6.74 13.18 0.86
CA ILE A 2 6.84 12.48 2.15
C ILE A 2 6.08 11.17 2.02
N LYS A 3 6.72 10.04 2.38
CA LYS A 3 6.11 8.70 2.33
C LYS A 3 5.94 8.11 3.72
N LEU A 4 4.82 7.44 3.96
CA LEU A 4 4.58 6.65 5.17
C LEU A 4 5.34 5.32 5.06
N LYS A 5 6.12 4.97 6.08
CA LYS A 5 6.95 3.75 6.08
C LYS A 5 6.51 2.70 7.10
N GLU A 6 6.05 3.15 8.25
CA GLU A 6 5.64 2.25 9.33
C GLU A 6 4.45 2.87 10.06
N VAL A 7 3.54 2.02 10.45
CA VAL A 7 2.38 2.35 11.29
C VAL A 7 2.47 1.54 12.57
N ARG A 8 2.30 2.23 13.71
CA ARG A 8 2.16 1.60 15.00
C ARG A 8 0.84 2.05 15.63
N ILE A 9 -0.08 1.11 15.80
CA ILE A 9 -1.36 1.36 16.47
C ILE A 9 -1.22 0.89 17.91
N GLU A 10 -1.36 1.82 18.86
CA GLU A 10 -1.20 1.51 20.29
C GLU A 10 -2.41 0.77 20.81
N LYS A 11 -3.59 1.36 20.65
CA LYS A 11 -4.87 0.78 21.06
C LYS A 11 -6.00 1.43 20.27
N TYR A 12 -6.77 0.66 19.53
CA TYR A 12 -7.89 1.18 18.75
C TYR A 12 -8.92 0.10 18.46
N LYS A 13 -10.15 0.27 18.94
CA LYS A 13 -11.27 -0.68 18.73
C LYS A 13 -10.85 -2.13 19.06
N PRO A 14 -10.80 -3.11 18.10
CA PRO A 14 -10.41 -4.47 18.41
C PRO A 14 -8.90 -4.65 18.62
N ILE A 15 -8.09 -3.64 18.33
CA ILE A 15 -6.64 -3.67 18.56
C ILE A 15 -6.39 -3.33 20.03
N GLU A 16 -6.32 -4.36 20.87
CA GLU A 16 -6.19 -4.22 22.33
C GLU A 16 -4.73 -4.07 22.79
N ASN A 17 -3.79 -4.55 21.99
CA ASN A 17 -2.36 -4.47 22.22
C ASN A 17 -1.67 -3.78 21.04
N GLN A 18 -0.52 -3.16 21.30
CA GLN A 18 0.27 -2.49 20.27
C GLN A 18 0.54 -3.41 19.09
N GLN A 19 0.26 -2.91 17.89
CA GLN A 19 0.58 -3.56 16.61
C GLN A 19 1.40 -2.62 15.75
N SER A 20 2.42 -3.16 15.08
CA SER A 20 3.31 -2.42 14.19
C SER A 20 3.46 -3.17 12.88
N PHE A 21 3.43 -2.48 11.76
CA PHE A 21 3.62 -3.06 10.43
C PHE A 21 4.19 -2.04 9.45
N GLU A 22 4.94 -2.56 8.48
CA GLU A 22 5.55 -1.76 7.43
C GLU A 22 4.54 -1.39 6.33
N ILE A 23 4.70 -0.21 5.75
CA ILE A 23 3.94 0.29 4.60
C ILE A 23 4.86 0.37 3.38
N GLU A 24 4.42 -0.25 2.29
CA GLU A 24 5.15 -0.22 1.02
C GLU A 24 5.07 1.17 0.36
N ASP A 25 6.01 1.46 -0.52
CA ASP A 25 6.10 2.76 -1.20
C ASP A 25 5.00 3.02 -2.23
N ASP A 26 4.34 1.96 -2.67
CA ASP A 26 3.29 1.97 -3.69
C ASP A 26 1.96 1.42 -3.12
N VAL A 27 1.87 0.11 -2.90
CA VAL A 27 0.63 -0.55 -2.45
C VAL A 27 0.89 -1.45 -1.25
N THR A 28 0.08 -1.30 -0.20
CA THR A 28 0.02 -2.25 0.93
C THR A 28 -1.37 -2.86 1.00
N VAL A 29 -1.44 -4.18 1.10
CA VAL A 29 -2.70 -4.94 1.12
C VAL A 29 -2.92 -5.57 2.49
N LEU A 30 -4.02 -5.22 3.15
CA LEU A 30 -4.43 -5.81 4.42
C LEU A 30 -5.42 -6.96 4.14
N VAL A 31 -5.00 -8.19 4.40
CA VAL A 31 -5.79 -9.38 4.10
C VAL A 31 -6.21 -10.09 5.38
N GLY A 32 -7.45 -10.51 5.46
CA GLY A 32 -7.98 -11.25 6.62
C GLY A 32 -9.45 -11.58 6.47
N MET A 33 -9.97 -12.39 7.36
CA MET A 33 -11.40 -12.72 7.43
C MET A 33 -12.26 -11.49 7.76
N ASN A 34 -13.56 -11.60 7.53
CA ASN A 34 -14.50 -10.60 8.02
C ASN A 34 -14.37 -10.47 9.55
N GLU A 35 -14.56 -9.25 10.05
CA GLU A 35 -14.45 -8.91 11.48
C GLU A 35 -13.04 -9.04 12.09
N SER A 36 -12.01 -9.34 11.30
CA SER A 36 -10.62 -9.42 11.79
C SER A 36 -10.02 -8.07 12.23
N GLY A 37 -10.68 -6.94 11.97
CA GLY A 37 -10.21 -5.60 12.34
C GLY A 37 -9.58 -4.79 11.22
N LYS A 38 -9.60 -5.24 9.96
CA LYS A 38 -9.04 -4.54 8.78
C LYS A 38 -9.54 -3.10 8.64
N THR A 39 -10.87 -2.92 8.64
CA THR A 39 -11.52 -1.59 8.60
C THR A 39 -11.07 -0.69 9.75
N SER A 40 -10.91 -1.26 10.96
CA SER A 40 -10.44 -0.49 12.12
C SER A 40 -9.01 0.04 11.94
N ILE A 41 -8.15 -0.69 11.25
CA ILE A 41 -6.79 -0.22 10.89
C ILE A 41 -6.88 1.00 9.97
N LEU A 42 -7.67 0.92 8.89
CA LEU A 42 -7.84 2.05 7.96
C LEU A 42 -8.48 3.26 8.63
N GLU A 43 -9.49 3.05 9.49
CA GLU A 43 -10.11 4.15 10.24
C GLU A 43 -9.13 4.81 11.22
N ALA A 44 -8.27 4.02 11.89
CA ALA A 44 -7.26 4.58 12.75
C ALA A 44 -6.28 5.47 11.95
N LEU A 45 -5.85 5.03 10.77
CA LEU A 45 -5.02 5.85 9.88
C LEU A 45 -5.75 7.11 9.42
N ALA A 46 -6.98 6.97 8.94
CA ALA A 46 -7.78 8.09 8.45
C ALA A 46 -7.92 9.19 9.53
N LYS A 47 -8.25 8.82 10.76
CA LYS A 47 -8.41 9.76 11.89
C LYS A 47 -7.14 10.50 12.25
N SER A 48 -5.97 10.00 11.89
CA SER A 48 -4.69 10.64 12.23
C SER A 48 -4.42 11.91 11.42
N ASN A 49 -4.84 12.00 10.16
CA ASN A 49 -4.68 13.16 9.29
C ASN A 49 -5.68 13.14 8.12
N TYR A 50 -6.97 13.16 8.43
CA TYR A 50 -8.01 13.13 7.39
C TYR A 50 -7.94 14.35 6.48
N PHE A 51 -8.30 14.17 5.21
CA PHE A 51 -8.16 15.21 4.19
C PHE A 51 -9.17 16.35 4.35
N ASP A 52 -10.32 16.09 4.98
CA ASP A 52 -11.43 17.01 5.20
C ASP A 52 -11.68 17.22 6.71
N ASP A 53 -12.28 18.32 7.13
CA ASP A 53 -12.64 18.55 8.53
C ASP A 53 -13.97 17.87 8.88
N ASP A 54 -13.96 16.54 8.92
CA ASP A 54 -15.11 15.74 9.30
C ASP A 54 -14.95 15.19 10.72
N VAL A 55 -15.90 15.52 11.60
CA VAL A 55 -15.92 15.07 13.01
C VAL A 55 -15.88 13.54 13.15
N LYS A 56 -16.43 12.79 12.16
CA LYS A 56 -16.37 11.32 12.11
C LYS A 56 -14.93 10.82 12.13
N PHE A 57 -14.01 11.57 11.52
CA PHE A 57 -12.59 11.23 11.45
C PHE A 57 -11.73 11.91 12.51
N LYS A 58 -12.32 12.24 13.67
CA LYS A 58 -11.58 12.62 14.88
C LYS A 58 -11.58 11.47 15.89
N TYR A 59 -10.47 11.28 16.59
CA TYR A 59 -10.41 10.28 17.65
C TYR A 59 -11.34 10.62 18.80
N SER A 60 -11.96 9.59 19.37
CA SER A 60 -12.81 9.70 20.54
C SER A 60 -12.47 8.59 21.53
N LEU A 61 -12.03 8.95 22.72
CA LEU A 61 -11.73 7.98 23.77
C LEU A 61 -12.96 7.10 24.12
N THR A 62 -14.17 7.65 23.93
CA THR A 62 -15.42 6.92 24.21
C THR A 62 -15.77 5.88 23.16
N HIS A 63 -15.52 6.19 21.88
CA HIS A 63 -15.96 5.35 20.76
C HIS A 63 -14.86 4.45 20.19
N ASP A 64 -13.59 4.88 20.31
CA ASP A 64 -12.48 4.25 19.61
C ASP A 64 -11.53 3.47 20.54
N TYR A 65 -11.50 3.80 21.84
CA TYR A 65 -10.64 3.08 22.78
C TYR A 65 -11.19 1.66 23.07
N PRO A 66 -10.34 0.62 23.21
CA PRO A 66 -10.78 -0.75 23.51
C PRO A 66 -11.70 -0.83 24.73
N ARG A 67 -12.92 -1.32 24.53
CA ARG A 67 -13.97 -1.27 25.57
C ARG A 67 -13.61 -2.01 26.85
N ARG A 68 -12.88 -3.12 26.75
CA ARG A 68 -12.41 -3.90 27.93
C ARG A 68 -11.49 -3.08 28.83
N GLN A 69 -10.73 -2.14 28.24
CA GLN A 69 -9.75 -1.32 28.95
C GLN A 69 -10.25 0.10 29.28
N LYS A 70 -11.46 0.46 28.81
CA LYS A 70 -12.04 1.81 28.94
C LYS A 70 -12.11 2.29 30.41
N LYS A 71 -12.60 1.46 31.33
CA LYS A 71 -12.71 1.83 32.75
C LYS A 71 -11.35 2.14 33.40
N LYS A 72 -10.28 1.50 32.94
CA LYS A 72 -8.92 1.71 33.46
C LYS A 72 -8.39 3.08 33.04
N ILE A 73 -8.53 3.40 31.74
CA ILE A 73 -8.05 4.68 31.22
C ILE A 73 -8.85 5.86 31.77
N ASP A 74 -10.18 5.72 31.91
CA ASP A 74 -11.02 6.78 32.49
C ASP A 74 -10.62 7.11 33.95
N LYS A 75 -10.16 6.11 34.71
CA LYS A 75 -9.69 6.31 36.10
C LYS A 75 -8.30 6.96 36.16
N SER A 76 -7.43 6.73 35.19
CA SER A 76 -6.09 7.31 35.17
C SER A 76 -6.10 8.78 34.76
N GLY A 77 -7.12 9.22 34.01
CA GLY A 77 -7.18 10.58 33.44
C GLY A 77 -6.10 10.86 32.39
N GLU A 78 -5.42 9.82 31.89
CA GLU A 78 -4.37 9.95 30.89
C GLU A 78 -4.96 10.16 29.49
N ASN A 79 -4.21 10.87 28.65
CA ASN A 79 -4.50 11.01 27.23
C ASN A 79 -3.52 10.15 26.41
N PRO A 80 -3.88 8.87 26.13
CA PRO A 80 -2.98 7.94 25.48
C PRO A 80 -2.77 8.26 24.00
N THR A 81 -1.65 7.79 23.45
CA THR A 81 -1.43 7.76 22.01
C THR A 81 -2.35 6.73 21.36
N ALA A 82 -2.98 7.10 20.25
CA ALA A 82 -3.78 6.17 19.44
C ALA A 82 -2.92 5.50 18.37
N VAL A 83 -2.14 6.31 17.64
CA VAL A 83 -1.31 5.88 16.51
C VAL A 83 0.01 6.64 16.50
N GLU A 84 1.09 5.94 16.17
CA GLU A 84 2.38 6.52 15.75
C GLU A 84 2.59 6.23 14.27
N LEU A 85 2.95 7.25 13.51
CA LEU A 85 3.19 7.19 12.08
C LEU A 85 4.62 7.58 11.77
N LYS A 86 5.40 6.70 11.17
CA LYS A 86 6.77 6.96 10.77
C LYS A 86 6.83 7.28 9.28
N TYR A 87 7.39 8.43 8.96
CA TYR A 87 7.53 8.95 7.61
C TYR A 87 8.98 9.06 7.19
N GLU A 88 9.19 9.03 5.87
CA GLU A 88 10.49 9.31 5.24
C GLU A 88 10.33 10.44 4.22
N ILE A 89 11.31 11.36 4.19
CA ILE A 89 11.40 12.43 3.19
C ILE A 89 12.27 12.00 2.01
N ASP A 90 11.91 12.47 0.82
CA ASP A 90 12.71 12.23 -0.39
C ASP A 90 13.96 13.14 -0.46
N SER A 91 14.82 12.84 -1.43
CA SER A 91 16.06 13.60 -1.66
C SER A 91 15.80 15.06 -2.04
N GLU A 92 14.72 15.36 -2.75
CA GLU A 92 14.36 16.73 -3.14
C GLU A 92 14.10 17.60 -1.89
N LEU A 93 13.34 17.07 -0.92
CA LEU A 93 13.06 17.79 0.33
C LEU A 93 14.31 17.92 1.20
N VAL A 94 15.18 16.90 1.21
CA VAL A 94 16.50 16.98 1.88
C VAL A 94 17.33 18.10 1.27
N ASP A 95 17.37 18.23 -0.05
CA ASP A 95 18.14 19.28 -0.74
C ASP A 95 17.55 20.67 -0.48
N LEU A 96 16.23 20.83 -0.41
CA LEU A 96 15.59 22.08 -0.01
C LEU A 96 15.99 22.51 1.41
N ILE A 97 15.94 21.59 2.37
CA ILE A 97 16.36 21.85 3.76
C ILE A 97 17.85 22.20 3.82
N LYS A 98 18.68 21.45 3.10
CA LYS A 98 20.13 21.71 3.01
C LYS A 98 20.43 23.10 2.46
N ASN A 99 19.74 23.52 1.42
CA ASN A 99 19.96 24.83 0.79
C ASN A 99 19.57 26.00 1.73
N ASP A 100 18.50 25.87 2.52
CA ASP A 100 18.09 26.90 3.50
C ASP A 100 18.99 26.91 4.74
N LEU A 101 19.27 25.74 5.31
CA LEU A 101 19.99 25.64 6.59
C LEU A 101 21.51 25.57 6.42
N GLY A 102 22.02 25.25 5.22
CA GLY A 102 23.44 24.99 4.97
C GLY A 102 23.93 23.67 5.58
N MET A 103 23.02 22.79 6.01
CA MET A 103 23.32 21.50 6.63
C MET A 103 22.39 20.41 6.12
N ILE A 104 22.91 19.20 6.03
CA ILE A 104 22.13 18.00 5.67
C ILE A 104 21.51 17.44 6.96
N PRO A 105 20.21 17.10 6.97
CA PRO A 105 19.60 16.34 8.05
C PRO A 105 20.37 15.05 8.36
N SER A 106 20.55 14.72 9.64
CA SER A 106 21.27 13.49 10.05
C SER A 106 20.48 12.22 9.68
N GLU A 107 19.16 12.33 9.60
CA GLU A 107 18.25 11.27 9.23
C GLU A 107 17.22 11.78 8.21
N LYS A 108 16.56 10.85 7.52
CA LYS A 108 15.47 11.17 6.59
C LYS A 108 14.09 10.79 7.14
N THR A 109 14.06 10.18 8.31
CA THR A 109 12.84 9.67 8.94
C THR A 109 12.42 10.50 10.13
N PHE A 110 11.12 10.61 10.38
CA PHE A 110 10.53 11.22 11.55
C PHE A 110 9.22 10.50 11.91
N SER A 111 8.79 10.61 13.18
CA SER A 111 7.53 10.04 13.63
C SER A 111 6.57 11.11 14.12
N ILE A 112 5.28 10.84 13.95
CA ILE A 112 4.18 11.63 14.50
C ILE A 112 3.32 10.73 15.38
N ASN A 113 3.17 11.09 16.65
CA ASN A 113 2.23 10.45 17.55
C ASN A 113 0.93 11.26 17.61
N VAL A 114 -0.19 10.60 17.36
CA VAL A 114 -1.53 11.21 17.45
C VAL A 114 -2.24 10.65 18.67
N LYS A 115 -2.70 11.53 19.55
CA LYS A 115 -3.39 11.16 20.80
C LYS A 115 -4.91 11.20 20.65
N TYR A 116 -5.61 10.67 21.64
CA TYR A 116 -7.08 10.61 21.64
C TYR A 116 -7.79 11.97 21.75
N ASP A 117 -7.10 13.01 22.19
CA ASP A 117 -7.56 14.40 22.11
C ASP A 117 -7.27 15.07 20.74
N ASN A 118 -6.79 14.28 19.78
CA ASN A 118 -6.36 14.73 18.46
C ASN A 118 -5.12 15.64 18.44
N SER A 119 -4.44 15.80 19.58
CA SER A 119 -3.14 16.47 19.60
C SER A 119 -2.07 15.61 18.95
N ARG A 120 -1.06 16.28 18.36
CA ARG A 120 0.06 15.64 17.66
C ARG A 120 1.38 16.00 18.34
N THR A 121 2.22 14.99 18.53
CA THR A 121 3.61 15.18 18.95
C THR A 121 4.56 14.63 17.90
N TRP A 122 5.63 15.36 17.63
CA TRP A 122 6.62 15.03 16.61
C TRP A 122 7.87 14.47 17.28
N SER A 123 8.40 13.40 16.73
CA SER A 123 9.69 12.83 17.10
C SER A 123 10.66 13.02 15.91
N ILE A 124 11.52 14.02 16.04
CA ILE A 124 12.51 14.41 15.05
C ILE A 124 13.76 14.92 15.77
N SER A 125 14.94 14.54 15.31
CA SER A 125 16.24 14.97 15.83
C SER A 125 17.25 15.00 14.68
N TRP A 126 17.06 15.94 13.76
CA TRP A 126 17.80 15.97 12.50
C TRP A 126 18.99 16.93 12.52
N ILE A 127 18.86 18.06 13.21
CA ILE A 127 19.84 19.13 13.20
C ILE A 127 20.30 19.44 14.63
N ASP A 128 21.57 19.26 14.88
CA ASP A 128 22.23 19.71 16.11
C ASP A 128 22.27 21.25 16.13
N THR A 129 21.58 21.86 17.10
CA THR A 129 21.47 23.32 17.24
C THR A 129 22.82 23.99 17.41
N ALA A 130 23.74 23.41 18.20
CA ALA A 130 25.07 23.98 18.42
C ALA A 130 25.90 24.02 17.13
N LYS A 131 25.85 22.93 16.36
CA LYS A 131 26.54 22.84 15.07
C LYS A 131 25.94 23.79 14.04
N PHE A 132 24.61 23.90 14.01
CA PHE A 132 23.92 24.84 13.15
C PHE A 132 24.32 26.28 13.47
N MET A 133 24.22 26.69 14.75
CA MET A 133 24.56 28.06 15.17
C MET A 133 26.01 28.40 14.84
N LYS A 134 26.95 27.49 15.11
CA LYS A 134 28.37 27.69 14.77
C LYS A 134 28.56 27.94 13.27
N ASN A 135 27.96 27.14 12.43
CA ASN A 135 28.07 27.25 10.97
C ASN A 135 27.40 28.54 10.46
N LYS A 136 26.17 28.80 10.93
CA LYS A 136 25.38 29.98 10.49
C LYS A 136 26.05 31.29 10.89
N ILE A 137 26.50 31.41 12.15
CA ILE A 137 27.17 32.62 12.62
C ILE A 137 28.50 32.87 11.87
N ASN A 138 29.26 31.82 11.59
CA ASN A 138 30.47 31.93 10.78
C ASN A 138 30.16 32.43 9.35
N SER A 139 29.06 32.01 8.78
CA SER A 139 28.64 32.45 7.42
C SER A 139 28.16 33.91 7.40
N LEU A 140 27.54 34.39 8.48
CA LEU A 140 27.02 35.76 8.59
C LEU A 140 28.13 36.80 8.73
N LYS A 141 29.34 36.43 9.14
CA LYS A 141 30.51 37.33 9.28
C LYS A 141 30.14 38.60 10.05
N LEU A 142 29.64 38.45 11.30
CA LEU A 142 29.32 39.58 12.17
C LEU A 142 30.58 40.42 12.47
N GLN A 143 30.43 41.73 12.53
CA GLN A 143 31.53 42.64 12.84
C GLN A 143 31.87 42.60 14.35
N ASN A 144 30.86 42.47 15.21
CA ASN A 144 31.06 42.34 16.64
C ASN A 144 31.45 40.91 17.03
N LYS A 145 32.72 40.67 17.38
CA LYS A 145 33.26 39.33 17.74
C LYS A 145 32.67 38.78 19.03
N GLU A 146 32.46 39.60 20.05
CA GLU A 146 31.87 39.17 21.31
C GLU A 146 30.46 38.63 21.09
N LEU A 147 29.66 39.36 20.33
CA LEU A 147 28.32 38.94 19.93
C LEU A 147 28.34 37.63 19.12
N SER A 148 29.26 37.51 18.15
CA SER A 148 29.46 36.29 17.40
C SER A 148 29.73 35.08 18.30
N ASP A 149 30.62 35.23 19.30
CA ASP A 149 30.99 34.13 20.19
C ASP A 149 29.87 33.75 21.18
N ARG A 150 29.06 34.74 21.58
CA ARG A 150 27.87 34.50 22.41
C ARG A 150 26.76 33.80 21.63
N LEU A 151 26.47 34.22 20.41
CA LEU A 151 25.46 33.59 19.54
C LEU A 151 25.81 32.16 19.20
N LYS A 152 27.08 31.78 19.03
CA LYS A 152 27.52 30.41 18.83
C LYS A 152 27.24 29.47 20.02
N LYS A 153 27.00 30.00 21.20
CA LYS A 153 26.68 29.26 22.43
C LYS A 153 25.18 29.06 22.66
N VAL A 154 24.33 29.66 21.83
CA VAL A 154 22.88 29.50 21.91
C VAL A 154 22.48 28.06 21.55
N LEU A 155 21.81 27.36 22.45
CA LEU A 155 21.36 25.96 22.29
C LEU A 155 19.84 25.83 22.33
N SER A 156 19.15 26.83 22.89
CA SER A 156 17.70 26.79 23.08
C SER A 156 17.03 28.10 22.61
N LYS A 157 15.72 28.07 22.49
CA LYS A 157 14.93 29.28 22.20
C LYS A 157 15.03 30.31 23.32
N GLU A 158 15.03 29.85 24.55
CA GLU A 158 15.16 30.70 25.73
C GLU A 158 16.53 31.38 25.75
N ASP A 159 17.62 30.65 25.47
CA ASP A 159 18.97 31.27 25.37
C ASP A 159 19.00 32.37 24.32
N PHE A 160 18.33 32.11 23.15
CA PHE A 160 18.30 33.13 22.09
C PHE A 160 17.54 34.39 22.51
N VAL A 161 16.35 34.23 23.12
CA VAL A 161 15.54 35.37 23.57
C VAL A 161 16.27 36.17 24.63
N ASN A 162 16.81 35.51 25.66
CA ASN A 162 17.56 36.17 26.72
C ASN A 162 18.76 36.96 26.18
N LEU A 163 19.49 36.37 25.20
CA LEU A 163 20.61 37.05 24.56
C LEU A 163 20.16 38.27 23.75
N ILE A 164 19.04 38.17 23.03
CA ILE A 164 18.50 39.31 22.26
C ILE A 164 18.03 40.43 23.18
N ASP A 165 17.39 40.12 24.29
CA ASP A 165 16.94 41.11 25.27
C ASP A 165 18.13 41.82 25.92
N GLU A 166 19.20 41.11 26.23
CA GLU A 166 20.45 41.68 26.74
C GLU A 166 21.14 42.57 25.69
N ILE A 167 21.19 42.15 24.41
CA ILE A 167 21.73 42.94 23.30
C ILE A 167 20.97 44.27 23.19
N ASN A 168 19.65 44.23 23.22
CA ASN A 168 18.82 45.42 23.11
C ASN A 168 19.03 46.42 24.27
N SER A 169 19.53 45.94 25.42
CA SER A 169 19.70 46.76 26.64
C SER A 169 21.14 47.21 26.88
N THR A 170 22.17 46.47 26.42
CA THR A 170 23.55 46.67 26.89
C THR A 170 24.63 46.67 25.81
N ILE A 171 24.35 46.14 24.61
CA ILE A 171 25.35 45.99 23.54
C ILE A 171 25.01 46.94 22.39
N GLU A 172 25.93 47.86 22.07
CA GLU A 172 25.84 48.66 20.83
C GLU A 172 26.11 47.75 19.61
N CYS A 173 25.06 47.46 18.88
CA CYS A 173 25.14 46.76 17.58
C CYS A 173 24.97 47.78 16.45
N ASN A 174 25.78 47.65 15.41
CA ASN A 174 25.55 48.39 14.17
C ASN A 174 24.32 47.87 13.41
N ASP A 175 23.79 48.68 12.50
CA ASP A 175 22.58 48.35 11.73
C ASP A 175 22.73 47.07 10.88
N GLU A 176 23.95 46.76 10.40
CA GLU A 176 24.24 45.58 9.61
C GLU A 176 24.17 44.31 10.46
N ASP A 177 24.79 44.27 11.63
CA ASP A 177 24.73 43.11 12.53
C ASP A 177 23.30 42.92 13.07
N ASN A 178 22.57 44.02 13.37
CA ASN A 178 21.16 43.95 13.75
C ASN A 178 20.27 43.32 12.67
N ALA A 179 20.48 43.66 11.40
CA ALA A 179 19.75 43.07 10.28
C ALA A 179 20.02 41.55 10.18
N LYS A 180 21.29 41.15 10.33
CA LYS A 180 21.70 39.71 10.31
C LYS A 180 21.13 38.93 11.48
N ILE A 181 21.08 39.52 12.69
CA ILE A 181 20.46 38.92 13.87
C ILE A 181 18.95 38.75 13.66
N LYS A 182 18.31 39.74 13.04
CA LYS A 182 16.87 39.65 12.71
C LYS A 182 16.53 38.47 11.81
N GLU A 183 17.42 38.07 10.89
CA GLU A 183 17.24 36.85 10.08
C GLU A 183 17.28 35.58 10.92
N LEU A 184 18.04 35.56 12.03
CA LEU A 184 18.08 34.40 12.91
C LEU A 184 16.77 34.18 13.67
N LYS A 185 16.00 35.25 13.91
CA LYS A 185 14.73 35.13 14.66
C LYS A 185 13.76 34.11 14.04
N LYS A 186 13.79 33.90 12.72
CA LYS A 186 12.91 32.94 12.06
C LYS A 186 13.08 31.50 12.56
N TYR A 187 14.26 31.14 13.09
CA TYR A 187 14.56 29.78 13.60
C TYR A 187 14.14 29.57 15.06
N PHE A 188 13.84 30.65 15.78
CA PHE A 188 13.57 30.65 17.23
C PHE A 188 12.16 31.12 17.59
N ILE A 189 11.20 30.90 16.69
CA ILE A 189 9.80 31.29 16.88
C ILE A 189 9.15 30.39 17.95
N ASP A 190 8.19 30.91 18.70
CA ASP A 190 7.41 30.21 19.72
C ASP A 190 8.26 29.56 20.84
N THR A 191 8.53 30.31 21.88
CA THR A 191 9.36 29.89 23.03
C THR A 191 8.71 28.83 23.92
N LYS A 192 7.39 28.59 23.80
CA LYS A 192 6.66 27.69 24.69
C LYS A 192 6.83 26.20 24.30
N SER A 193 7.18 25.95 23.05
CA SER A 193 7.36 24.59 22.52
C SER A 193 8.74 24.42 21.89
N TRP A 194 9.29 23.22 21.92
CA TRP A 194 10.56 22.85 21.27
C TRP A 194 11.77 23.69 21.71
N ASN A 195 11.84 24.06 22.99
CA ASN A 195 12.86 24.96 23.50
C ASN A 195 14.29 24.48 23.14
N ASN A 196 14.57 23.18 23.30
CA ASN A 196 15.90 22.58 23.08
C ASN A 196 16.15 22.10 21.64
N SER A 197 15.16 22.23 20.74
CA SER A 197 15.28 21.80 19.34
C SER A 197 14.65 22.83 18.39
N PRO A 198 15.13 24.10 18.43
CA PRO A 198 14.53 25.20 17.67
C PRO A 198 14.60 24.97 16.16
N ILE A 199 15.69 24.38 15.67
CA ILE A 199 15.92 24.17 14.24
C ILE A 199 15.02 23.06 13.69
N ASP A 200 14.86 21.96 14.44
CA ASP A 200 13.92 20.89 14.06
C ASP A 200 12.47 21.44 14.08
N HIS A 201 12.11 22.30 15.03
CA HIS A 201 10.82 22.98 15.03
C HIS A 201 10.61 23.85 13.79
N TYR A 202 11.63 24.58 13.38
CA TYR A 202 11.59 25.36 12.14
C TYR A 202 11.37 24.47 10.91
N ILE A 203 12.08 23.34 10.83
CA ILE A 203 11.92 22.36 9.75
C ILE A 203 10.48 21.83 9.71
N VAL A 204 9.94 21.44 10.87
CA VAL A 204 8.56 20.93 10.96
C VAL A 204 7.56 21.95 10.43
N ASN A 205 7.63 23.19 10.89
CA ASN A 205 6.66 24.24 10.54
C ASN A 205 6.80 24.71 9.08
N THR A 206 8.03 24.78 8.58
CA THR A 206 8.30 25.36 7.26
C THR A 206 8.11 24.35 6.15
N TYR A 207 8.55 23.11 6.36
CA TYR A 207 8.65 22.08 5.32
C TYR A 207 7.69 20.90 5.52
N LEU A 208 7.62 20.33 6.76
CA LEU A 208 6.95 19.06 6.95
C LEU A 208 5.43 19.19 7.06
N ILE A 209 4.92 20.12 7.86
CA ILE A 209 3.46 20.28 8.06
C ILE A 209 2.74 20.51 6.73
N LYS A 210 3.31 21.35 5.85
CA LYS A 210 2.69 21.71 4.58
C LYS A 210 2.69 20.59 3.55
N LYS A 211 3.66 19.66 3.66
CA LYS A 211 3.86 18.54 2.71
C LYS A 211 3.45 17.20 3.31
N LEU A 212 2.95 17.19 4.55
CA LEU A 212 2.50 15.96 5.20
C LEU A 212 1.29 15.38 4.44
N PRO A 213 1.34 14.13 3.97
CA PRO A 213 0.24 13.55 3.22
C PRO A 213 -1.01 13.43 4.09
N LYS A 214 -2.16 13.72 3.48
CA LYS A 214 -3.47 13.54 4.07
C LYS A 214 -4.02 12.17 3.71
N PHE A 215 -4.78 11.57 4.61
CA PHE A 215 -5.46 10.31 4.34
C PHE A 215 -6.82 10.56 3.69
N MET A 216 -7.04 9.92 2.54
CA MET A 216 -8.34 9.83 1.91
C MET A 216 -8.91 8.43 2.13
N TYR A 217 -9.91 8.32 2.98
CA TYR A 217 -10.63 7.07 3.22
C TYR A 217 -11.84 6.96 2.30
N TYR A 218 -12.00 5.81 1.66
CA TYR A 218 -13.11 5.54 0.75
C TYR A 218 -13.69 4.14 1.00
N ASP A 219 -15.01 4.08 1.14
CA ASP A 219 -15.80 2.87 1.32
C ASP A 219 -17.12 2.93 0.51
N ASP A 220 -17.97 1.89 0.61
CA ASP A 220 -19.25 1.81 -0.11
C ASP A 220 -20.27 2.92 0.26
N TYR A 221 -20.08 3.63 1.37
CA TYR A 221 -20.99 4.72 1.77
C TYR A 221 -20.88 5.96 0.88
N TYR A 222 -19.82 6.09 0.10
CA TYR A 222 -19.60 7.20 -0.83
C TYR A 222 -20.19 6.95 -2.22
N SER A 223 -21.08 5.97 -2.38
CA SER A 223 -21.75 5.70 -3.65
C SER A 223 -22.57 6.89 -4.13
N LEU A 224 -22.37 7.26 -5.41
CA LEU A 224 -23.06 8.36 -6.05
C LEU A 224 -24.54 8.00 -6.28
N PRO A 225 -25.51 8.84 -5.88
CA PRO A 225 -26.91 8.62 -6.17
C PRO A 225 -27.18 8.83 -7.66
N SER A 226 -28.18 8.15 -8.21
CA SER A 226 -28.58 8.34 -9.60
C SER A 226 -29.34 9.65 -9.85
N GLU A 227 -29.88 10.24 -8.80
CA GLU A 227 -30.65 11.50 -8.84
C GLU A 227 -30.07 12.46 -7.78
N ILE A 228 -29.69 13.65 -8.22
CA ILE A 228 -29.13 14.71 -7.39
C ILE A 228 -30.02 15.94 -7.48
N SER A 229 -30.63 16.33 -6.36
CA SER A 229 -31.39 17.58 -6.31
C SER A 229 -30.43 18.76 -6.18
N LEU A 230 -30.32 19.58 -7.22
CA LEU A 230 -29.44 20.74 -7.28
C LEU A 230 -29.91 21.89 -6.37
N THR A 231 -31.21 21.88 -5.98
CA THR A 231 -31.75 22.88 -5.06
C THR A 231 -31.54 22.52 -3.59
N LYS A 232 -31.42 21.23 -3.26
CA LYS A 232 -31.30 20.72 -1.89
C LYS A 232 -29.88 20.47 -1.44
N ILE A 233 -28.91 20.38 -2.37
CA ILE A 233 -27.50 20.26 -2.00
C ILE A 233 -27.04 21.55 -1.34
N ASP A 234 -26.79 21.49 -0.05
CA ASP A 234 -26.31 22.61 0.76
C ASP A 234 -24.82 22.46 1.11
N ASN A 235 -24.20 23.52 1.62
CA ASN A 235 -22.79 23.51 2.02
C ASN A 235 -22.52 22.70 3.30
N ASN A 236 -23.55 22.37 4.09
CA ASN A 236 -23.45 21.58 5.33
C ASN A 236 -23.89 20.13 5.12
N ILE A 237 -23.19 19.40 4.25
CA ILE A 237 -23.53 18.03 3.89
C ILE A 237 -22.97 17.05 4.92
N SER A 238 -23.84 16.32 5.62
CA SER A 238 -23.46 15.24 6.55
C SER A 238 -23.50 13.85 5.92
N ASN A 239 -24.26 13.67 4.82
CA ASN A 239 -24.41 12.38 4.14
C ASN A 239 -23.24 12.15 3.15
N PRO A 240 -22.52 11.00 3.23
CA PRO A 240 -21.44 10.68 2.30
C PRO A 240 -21.83 10.69 0.82
N SER A 241 -23.03 10.22 0.47
CA SER A 241 -23.52 10.22 -0.92
C SER A 241 -23.69 11.64 -1.47
N ASP A 242 -24.11 12.59 -0.64
CA ASP A 242 -24.26 13.99 -1.04
C ASP A 242 -22.87 14.65 -1.21
N LYS A 243 -21.88 14.22 -0.42
CA LYS A 243 -20.48 14.65 -0.61
C LYS A 243 -19.95 14.22 -1.98
N THR A 244 -20.25 12.99 -2.40
CA THR A 244 -19.86 12.49 -3.74
C THR A 244 -20.61 13.23 -4.85
N ALA A 245 -21.89 13.54 -4.64
CA ALA A 245 -22.66 14.37 -5.55
C ALA A 245 -22.07 15.78 -5.69
N LYS A 246 -21.69 16.41 -4.57
CA LYS A 246 -21.01 17.70 -4.57
C LYS A 246 -19.65 17.63 -5.28
N ALA A 247 -18.87 16.58 -5.05
CA ALA A 247 -17.61 16.37 -5.73
C ALA A 247 -17.77 16.29 -7.26
N LEU A 248 -18.83 15.64 -7.74
CA LEU A 248 -19.15 15.58 -9.18
C LEU A 248 -19.50 16.97 -9.73
N LEU A 249 -20.30 17.77 -9.00
CA LEU A 249 -20.67 19.11 -9.43
C LEU A 249 -19.50 20.07 -9.46
N GLU A 250 -18.60 19.98 -8.48
CA GLU A 250 -17.37 20.75 -8.44
C GLU A 250 -16.42 20.36 -9.59
N LEU A 251 -16.32 19.07 -9.90
CA LEU A 251 -15.53 18.56 -11.04
C LEU A 251 -16.08 19.06 -12.39
N ALA A 252 -17.39 19.29 -12.46
CA ALA A 252 -18.05 19.86 -13.63
C ALA A 252 -18.05 21.40 -13.66
N ASP A 253 -17.33 22.03 -12.72
CA ASP A 253 -17.26 23.50 -12.54
C ASP A 253 -18.65 24.17 -12.44
N ILE A 254 -19.61 23.44 -11.83
CA ILE A 254 -20.99 23.84 -11.74
C ILE A 254 -21.21 24.78 -10.56
N ASN A 255 -21.56 26.04 -10.84
CA ASN A 255 -22.00 26.98 -9.83
C ASN A 255 -23.50 26.78 -9.50
N LEU A 256 -23.77 26.22 -8.30
CA LEU A 256 -25.12 25.93 -7.85
C LEU A 256 -26.02 27.18 -7.76
N ASP A 257 -25.47 28.36 -7.44
CA ASP A 257 -26.25 29.58 -7.33
C ASP A 257 -26.70 30.09 -8.71
N THR A 258 -25.85 29.94 -9.72
CA THR A 258 -26.19 30.25 -11.11
C THR A 258 -27.27 29.29 -11.61
N VAL A 259 -27.14 27.98 -11.31
CA VAL A 259 -28.14 26.97 -11.68
C VAL A 259 -29.50 27.23 -11.02
N ARG A 260 -29.52 27.72 -9.79
CA ARG A 260 -30.79 28.03 -9.08
C ARG A 260 -31.50 29.23 -9.63
N SER A 261 -30.78 30.21 -10.18
CA SER A 261 -31.30 31.51 -10.61
C SER A 261 -31.52 31.64 -12.13
N SER A 262 -30.85 30.84 -12.96
CA SER A 262 -30.92 30.94 -14.42
C SER A 262 -32.02 30.07 -15.02
N ASP A 263 -32.66 30.57 -16.06
CA ASP A 263 -33.56 29.80 -16.94
C ASP A 263 -32.89 29.29 -18.21
N ASP A 264 -31.65 29.78 -18.52
CA ASP A 264 -30.83 29.32 -19.61
C ASP A 264 -29.79 28.31 -19.10
N PHE A 265 -29.77 27.12 -19.70
CA PHE A 265 -28.99 25.96 -19.26
C PHE A 265 -27.94 25.52 -20.29
N GLU A 266 -27.79 26.19 -21.42
CA GLU A 266 -26.91 25.73 -22.50
C GLU A 266 -25.44 25.68 -22.05
N GLU A 267 -24.95 26.70 -21.35
CA GLU A 267 -23.60 26.72 -20.79
C GLU A 267 -23.41 25.58 -19.77
N PHE A 268 -24.41 25.39 -18.92
CA PHE A 268 -24.40 24.34 -17.91
C PHE A 268 -24.48 22.92 -18.50
N ILE A 269 -25.22 22.73 -19.58
CA ILE A 269 -25.28 21.47 -20.33
C ILE A 269 -23.94 21.20 -20.97
N ALA A 270 -23.27 22.21 -21.53
CA ALA A 270 -21.95 22.07 -22.14
C ALA A 270 -20.89 21.63 -21.13
N GLU A 271 -20.89 22.19 -19.92
CA GLU A 271 -19.96 21.78 -18.84
C GLU A 271 -20.24 20.34 -18.37
N LEU A 272 -21.51 19.97 -18.24
CA LEU A 272 -21.89 18.58 -17.95
C LEU A 272 -21.45 17.61 -19.04
N GLU A 273 -21.63 17.95 -20.31
CA GLU A 273 -21.21 17.11 -21.44
C GLU A 273 -19.68 16.99 -21.52
N ALA A 274 -18.93 18.04 -21.22
CA ALA A 274 -17.47 17.99 -21.13
C ALA A 274 -17.02 17.04 -20.00
N THR A 275 -17.63 17.17 -18.82
CA THR A 275 -17.37 16.29 -17.68
C THR A 275 -17.78 14.84 -17.96
N GLU A 276 -18.92 14.62 -18.63
CA GLU A 276 -19.37 13.31 -19.11
C GLU A 276 -18.32 12.63 -19.99
N ALA A 277 -17.71 13.38 -20.91
CA ALA A 277 -16.69 12.86 -21.80
C ALA A 277 -15.43 12.46 -21.02
N ILE A 278 -14.90 13.36 -20.17
CA ILE A 278 -13.69 13.12 -19.36
C ILE A 278 -13.85 11.90 -18.47
N ILE A 279 -14.96 11.84 -17.71
CA ILE A 279 -15.21 10.71 -16.80
C ILE A 279 -15.44 9.42 -17.57
N SER A 280 -16.17 9.46 -18.70
CA SER A 280 -16.39 8.28 -19.52
C SER A 280 -15.10 7.70 -20.08
N ASP A 281 -14.22 8.54 -20.63
CA ASP A 281 -12.95 8.10 -21.19
C ASP A 281 -12.06 7.43 -20.12
N GLU A 282 -11.97 8.02 -18.94
CA GLU A 282 -11.20 7.47 -17.83
C GLU A 282 -11.80 6.17 -17.28
N LEU A 283 -13.12 6.15 -17.07
CA LEU A 283 -13.84 4.97 -16.58
C LEU A 283 -13.65 3.78 -17.52
N PHE A 284 -13.83 3.97 -18.82
CA PHE A 284 -13.78 2.89 -19.79
C PHE A 284 -12.36 2.53 -20.24
N LYS A 285 -11.35 3.30 -19.85
CA LYS A 285 -9.94 2.88 -19.94
C LYS A 285 -9.70 1.61 -19.11
N TYR A 286 -10.31 1.53 -17.92
CA TYR A 286 -10.13 0.41 -16.98
C TYR A 286 -11.32 -0.56 -16.95
N TRP A 287 -12.55 -0.08 -17.10
CA TRP A 287 -13.74 -0.93 -17.11
C TRP A 287 -13.92 -1.64 -18.44
N LYS A 288 -13.23 -2.78 -18.65
CA LYS A 288 -13.24 -3.56 -19.90
C LYS A 288 -14.38 -4.58 -20.00
N THR A 289 -15.15 -4.76 -18.94
CA THR A 289 -16.25 -5.75 -18.89
C THR A 289 -17.34 -5.47 -19.95
N ASN A 290 -17.60 -4.20 -20.26
CA ASN A 290 -18.52 -3.79 -21.32
C ASN A 290 -18.11 -2.44 -21.94
N ASN A 291 -17.48 -2.49 -23.09
CA ASN A 291 -16.97 -1.31 -23.81
C ASN A 291 -18.05 -0.48 -24.53
N ASN A 292 -19.32 -0.94 -24.52
CA ASN A 292 -20.42 -0.24 -25.17
C ASN A 292 -21.18 0.70 -24.23
N LEU A 293 -20.68 0.90 -23.00
CA LEU A 293 -21.34 1.78 -22.03
C LEU A 293 -20.82 3.22 -22.19
N LYS A 294 -21.70 4.19 -21.91
CA LYS A 294 -21.37 5.61 -21.84
C LYS A 294 -22.16 6.25 -20.70
N ILE A 295 -21.51 7.09 -19.92
CA ILE A 295 -22.20 7.91 -18.91
C ILE A 295 -23.01 8.99 -19.62
N LYS A 296 -24.14 9.35 -19.06
CA LYS A 296 -25.02 10.42 -19.52
C LYS A 296 -25.58 11.20 -18.36
N PHE A 297 -25.44 12.51 -18.41
CA PHE A 297 -26.06 13.44 -17.48
C PHE A 297 -27.30 14.06 -18.11
N ARG A 298 -28.39 14.17 -17.34
CA ARG A 298 -29.62 14.82 -17.77
C ARG A 298 -30.23 15.62 -16.64
N ILE A 299 -30.71 16.82 -16.93
CA ILE A 299 -31.41 17.65 -15.95
C ILE A 299 -32.90 17.62 -16.26
N ASN A 300 -33.66 17.33 -15.21
CA ASN A 300 -35.11 17.38 -15.26
C ASN A 300 -35.63 18.46 -14.30
N LYS A 301 -36.63 19.23 -14.73
CA LYS A 301 -37.39 20.10 -13.85
C LYS A 301 -38.54 19.28 -13.26
N VAL A 302 -38.64 19.28 -11.93
CA VAL A 302 -39.73 18.60 -11.20
C VAL A 302 -40.47 19.63 -10.36
N GLU A 303 -41.76 19.74 -10.57
CA GLU A 303 -42.63 20.60 -9.79
C GLU A 303 -43.10 19.86 -8.54
N ASN A 304 -42.71 20.32 -7.38
CA ASN A 304 -43.13 19.82 -6.09
C ASN A 304 -43.99 20.88 -5.39
N LYS A 305 -44.94 20.46 -4.55
CA LYS A 305 -45.66 21.36 -3.66
C LYS A 305 -45.07 21.29 -2.26
N ASP A 306 -44.79 22.45 -1.66
CA ASP A 306 -44.35 22.52 -0.28
C ASP A 306 -45.53 22.30 0.71
N SER A 307 -45.21 22.31 2.00
CA SER A 307 -46.21 22.19 3.07
C SER A 307 -47.26 23.30 3.08
N TYR A 308 -47.03 24.40 2.36
CA TYR A 308 -47.92 25.53 2.20
C TYR A 308 -48.64 25.55 0.84
N ASN A 309 -48.58 24.42 0.06
CA ASN A 309 -49.17 24.26 -1.27
C ASN A 309 -48.60 25.21 -2.34
N GLN A 310 -47.39 25.78 -2.10
CA GLN A 310 -46.67 26.59 -3.08
C GLN A 310 -45.88 25.66 -4.01
N THR A 311 -45.87 25.96 -5.31
CA THR A 311 -45.12 25.19 -6.29
C THR A 311 -43.63 25.54 -6.18
N ILE A 312 -42.82 24.55 -5.80
CA ILE A 312 -41.36 24.64 -5.81
C ILE A 312 -40.86 23.87 -7.03
N ILE A 313 -40.05 24.52 -7.86
CA ILE A 313 -39.40 23.88 -8.99
C ILE A 313 -38.05 23.32 -8.46
N ASP A 314 -37.94 22.01 -8.38
CA ASP A 314 -36.69 21.32 -8.13
C ASP A 314 -36.01 20.98 -9.45
N ARG A 315 -34.68 21.08 -9.48
CA ARG A 315 -33.83 20.70 -10.61
C ARG A 315 -33.04 19.47 -10.23
N ILE A 316 -33.36 18.36 -10.90
CA ILE A 316 -32.74 17.06 -10.59
C ILE A 316 -31.76 16.69 -11.69
N LEU A 317 -30.49 16.56 -11.34
CA LEU A 317 -29.46 15.96 -12.18
C LEU A 317 -29.60 14.44 -12.13
N ASN A 318 -29.94 13.83 -13.25
CA ASN A 318 -30.07 12.39 -13.42
C ASN A 318 -28.79 11.83 -14.04
N ILE A 319 -28.14 10.90 -13.34
CA ILE A 319 -26.96 10.18 -13.80
C ILE A 319 -27.41 8.85 -14.40
N ARG A 320 -27.13 8.68 -15.67
CA ARG A 320 -27.60 7.53 -16.45
C ARG A 320 -26.40 6.87 -17.15
N VAL A 321 -26.56 5.57 -17.41
CA VAL A 321 -25.58 4.79 -18.19
C VAL A 321 -26.29 4.27 -19.42
N SER A 322 -25.87 4.74 -20.60
CA SER A 322 -26.40 4.29 -21.89
C SER A 322 -25.55 3.15 -22.45
N ASN A 323 -26.21 2.17 -23.05
CA ASN A 323 -25.52 1.12 -23.82
C ASN A 323 -25.62 1.48 -25.30
N GLN A 324 -24.51 1.84 -25.92
CA GLN A 324 -24.45 2.28 -27.33
C GLN A 324 -24.91 1.19 -28.31
N ARG A 325 -24.72 -0.08 -27.97
CA ARG A 325 -25.19 -1.21 -28.83
C ARG A 325 -26.71 -1.34 -28.87
N THR A 326 -27.37 -1.12 -27.74
CA THR A 326 -28.84 -1.31 -27.65
C THR A 326 -29.62 -0.01 -27.67
N GLY A 327 -28.97 1.15 -27.54
CA GLY A 327 -29.60 2.46 -27.38
C GLY A 327 -30.31 2.68 -26.04
N VAL A 328 -30.30 1.68 -25.13
CA VAL A 328 -31.00 1.75 -23.84
C VAL A 328 -30.19 2.52 -22.83
N SER A 329 -30.82 3.49 -22.15
CA SER A 329 -30.23 4.24 -21.04
C SER A 329 -30.94 3.90 -19.74
N LEU A 330 -30.21 3.53 -18.70
CA LEU A 330 -30.73 3.20 -17.38
C LEU A 330 -30.12 4.14 -16.31
N PRO A 331 -30.85 4.44 -15.22
CA PRO A 331 -30.30 5.13 -14.06
C PRO A 331 -29.06 4.40 -13.53
N LEU A 332 -28.13 5.14 -12.91
CA LEU A 332 -26.88 4.59 -12.37
C LEU A 332 -27.14 3.48 -11.34
N GLU A 333 -28.11 3.65 -10.45
CA GLU A 333 -28.51 2.67 -9.42
C GLU A 333 -28.97 1.32 -10.00
N ASN A 334 -29.46 1.30 -11.24
CA ASN A 334 -29.90 0.08 -11.94
C ASN A 334 -28.70 -0.66 -12.59
N ARG A 335 -27.48 -0.22 -12.34
CA ARG A 335 -26.26 -0.93 -12.71
C ARG A 335 -25.78 -1.81 -11.56
N SER A 336 -24.77 -2.65 -11.83
CA SER A 336 -24.16 -3.46 -10.77
C SER A 336 -23.55 -2.55 -9.67
N ARG A 337 -23.65 -2.97 -8.41
CA ARG A 337 -23.07 -2.25 -7.27
C ARG A 337 -21.59 -1.95 -7.48
N GLY A 338 -20.86 -2.88 -8.06
CA GLY A 338 -19.44 -2.68 -8.34
C GLY A 338 -19.17 -1.62 -9.39
N PHE A 339 -20.02 -1.49 -10.45
CA PHE A 339 -19.91 -0.39 -11.40
C PHE A 339 -20.14 0.96 -10.71
N ASN A 340 -21.19 1.04 -9.88
CA ASN A 340 -21.50 2.26 -9.13
C ASN A 340 -20.36 2.63 -8.17
N TRP A 341 -19.81 1.66 -7.45
CA TRP A 341 -18.65 1.86 -6.58
C TRP A 341 -17.46 2.43 -7.35
N PHE A 342 -17.09 1.80 -8.47
CA PHE A 342 -15.93 2.22 -9.28
C PHE A 342 -16.12 3.60 -9.88
N PHE A 343 -17.32 3.90 -10.40
CA PHE A 343 -17.65 5.22 -10.92
C PHE A 343 -17.59 6.30 -9.83
N SER A 344 -18.18 6.05 -8.67
CA SER A 344 -18.17 6.97 -7.54
C SER A 344 -16.76 7.24 -7.02
N PHE A 345 -15.93 6.18 -6.94
CA PHE A 345 -14.53 6.31 -6.59
C PHE A 345 -13.77 7.19 -7.59
N LEU A 346 -14.01 7.01 -8.88
CA LEU A 346 -13.37 7.80 -9.93
C LEU A 346 -13.70 9.29 -9.82
N VAL A 347 -14.96 9.63 -9.50
CA VAL A 347 -15.38 11.02 -9.26
C VAL A 347 -14.59 11.64 -8.11
N TRP A 348 -14.49 10.94 -6.97
CA TRP A 348 -13.69 11.39 -5.84
C TRP A 348 -12.21 11.53 -6.17
N PHE A 349 -11.67 10.54 -6.87
CA PHE A 349 -10.28 10.53 -7.23
C PHE A 349 -9.93 11.69 -8.17
N LYS A 350 -10.78 12.00 -9.14
CA LYS A 350 -10.59 13.16 -10.04
C LYS A 350 -10.57 14.47 -9.27
N LYS A 351 -11.47 14.66 -8.31
CA LYS A 351 -11.45 15.84 -7.44
C LYS A 351 -10.12 16.00 -6.68
N ILE A 352 -9.55 14.90 -6.20
CA ILE A 352 -8.27 14.92 -5.49
C ILE A 352 -7.11 15.25 -6.43
N GLN A 353 -7.14 14.76 -7.69
CA GLN A 353 -6.13 15.09 -8.68
C GLN A 353 -6.07 16.59 -9.01
N GLU A 354 -7.17 17.30 -8.87
CA GLU A 354 -7.22 18.76 -9.07
C GLU A 354 -6.58 19.55 -7.92
N ASP A 355 -6.53 18.98 -6.72
CA ASP A 355 -5.87 19.60 -5.57
C ASP A 355 -4.35 19.43 -5.64
N ARG A 356 -3.68 20.40 -6.26
CA ARG A 356 -2.21 20.45 -6.39
C ARG A 356 -1.48 20.85 -5.11
N ASN A 357 -2.20 21.29 -4.07
CA ASN A 357 -1.61 21.83 -2.85
C ASN A 357 -1.33 20.75 -1.80
N ASN A 358 -2.01 19.64 -1.86
CA ASN A 358 -1.88 18.55 -0.91
C ASN A 358 -1.36 17.27 -1.57
N THR A 359 -0.73 16.41 -0.77
CA THR A 359 -0.41 15.02 -1.13
C THR A 359 -1.34 14.09 -0.38
N TYR A 360 -1.67 12.95 -0.98
CA TYR A 360 -2.66 12.02 -0.44
C TYR A 360 -2.12 10.60 -0.35
N ILE A 361 -2.55 9.90 0.72
CA ILE A 361 -2.46 8.44 0.85
C ILE A 361 -3.88 7.91 0.75
N LEU A 362 -4.13 7.00 -0.18
CA LEU A 362 -5.46 6.43 -0.42
C LEU A 362 -5.70 5.23 0.49
N LEU A 363 -6.78 5.26 1.24
CA LEU A 363 -7.24 4.17 2.11
C LEU A 363 -8.54 3.61 1.54
N LEU A 364 -8.49 2.42 0.92
CA LEU A 364 -9.65 1.82 0.28
C LEU A 364 -10.15 0.63 1.11
N ASP A 365 -11.36 0.71 1.62
CA ASP A 365 -11.96 -0.37 2.41
C ASP A 365 -12.76 -1.32 1.51
N GLU A 366 -12.30 -2.57 1.44
CA GLU A 366 -12.86 -3.65 0.62
C GLU A 366 -13.17 -3.22 -0.84
N PRO A 367 -12.22 -2.61 -1.57
CA PRO A 367 -12.46 -2.15 -2.93
C PRO A 367 -12.90 -3.31 -3.83
N GLY A 368 -13.98 -3.08 -4.58
CA GLY A 368 -14.48 -4.08 -5.52
C GLY A 368 -15.17 -5.29 -4.91
N LEU A 369 -15.60 -5.24 -3.64
CA LEU A 369 -16.31 -6.33 -2.96
C LEU A 369 -17.49 -6.88 -3.79
N ASN A 370 -18.21 -6.01 -4.48
CA ASN A 370 -19.39 -6.36 -5.29
C ASN A 370 -19.05 -6.62 -6.77
N LEU A 371 -17.77 -6.74 -7.12
CA LEU A 371 -17.30 -7.03 -8.48
C LEU A 371 -17.09 -8.54 -8.68
N HIS A 372 -17.39 -9.02 -9.88
CA HIS A 372 -16.97 -10.37 -10.28
C HIS A 372 -15.45 -10.40 -10.55
N ALA A 373 -14.84 -11.58 -10.52
CA ALA A 373 -13.39 -11.80 -10.60
C ALA A 373 -12.69 -10.99 -11.71
N LYS A 374 -13.22 -10.99 -12.94
CA LYS A 374 -12.62 -10.24 -14.06
C LYS A 374 -12.60 -8.74 -13.81
N ALA A 375 -13.68 -8.19 -13.24
CA ALA A 375 -13.74 -6.74 -12.93
C ALA A 375 -12.86 -6.38 -11.73
N GLN A 376 -12.64 -7.30 -10.78
CA GLN A 376 -11.67 -7.12 -9.71
C GLN A 376 -10.24 -7.06 -10.26
N ASN A 377 -9.89 -7.89 -11.23
CA ASN A 377 -8.59 -7.81 -11.91
C ASN A 377 -8.42 -6.48 -12.68
N ASP A 378 -9.48 -5.97 -13.32
CA ASP A 378 -9.44 -4.66 -13.97
C ASP A 378 -9.25 -3.53 -12.94
N LEU A 379 -9.91 -3.62 -11.78
CA LEU A 379 -9.72 -2.69 -10.65
C LEU A 379 -8.30 -2.79 -10.08
N LEU A 380 -7.73 -3.99 -9.97
CA LEU A 380 -6.38 -4.19 -9.47
C LEU A 380 -5.33 -3.51 -10.38
N LYS A 381 -5.51 -3.57 -11.70
CA LYS A 381 -4.67 -2.83 -12.66
C LYS A 381 -4.81 -1.31 -12.47
N PHE A 382 -6.03 -0.83 -12.28
CA PHE A 382 -6.26 0.57 -11.98
C PHE A 382 -5.56 1.03 -10.70
N ILE A 383 -5.66 0.26 -9.61
CA ILE A 383 -4.94 0.52 -8.35
C ILE A 383 -3.42 0.52 -8.60
N SER A 384 -2.91 -0.40 -9.42
CA SER A 384 -1.48 -0.45 -9.78
C SER A 384 -1.04 0.80 -10.54
N ASP A 385 -1.85 1.27 -11.50
CA ASP A 385 -1.53 2.51 -12.23
C ASP A 385 -1.55 3.74 -11.32
N LEU A 386 -2.53 3.81 -10.39
CA LEU A 386 -2.61 4.88 -9.39
C LEU A 386 -1.42 4.89 -8.43
N SER A 387 -0.86 3.72 -8.14
CA SER A 387 0.25 3.60 -7.19
C SER A 387 1.57 4.19 -7.68
N ASN A 388 1.66 4.58 -8.96
CA ASN A 388 2.78 5.37 -9.47
C ASN A 388 2.84 6.79 -8.88
N ASP A 389 1.67 7.36 -8.55
CA ASP A 389 1.54 8.74 -8.07
C ASP A 389 1.15 8.81 -6.58
N TYR A 390 0.48 7.77 -6.07
CA TYR A 390 -0.09 7.74 -4.72
C TYR A 390 0.33 6.49 -3.95
N GLN A 391 0.60 6.64 -2.66
CA GLN A 391 0.68 5.51 -1.74
C GLN A 391 -0.73 5.00 -1.46
N ILE A 392 -0.98 3.69 -1.59
CA ILE A 392 -2.31 3.09 -1.45
C ILE A 392 -2.27 1.99 -0.39
N ILE A 393 -3.20 2.04 0.54
CA ILE A 393 -3.42 0.97 1.52
C ILE A 393 -4.86 0.51 1.36
N TYR A 394 -5.07 -0.78 1.10
CA TYR A 394 -6.44 -1.29 1.00
C TYR A 394 -6.64 -2.59 1.74
N THR A 395 -7.90 -2.82 2.13
CA THR A 395 -8.34 -4.07 2.76
C THR A 395 -8.98 -4.98 1.74
N THR A 396 -8.84 -6.28 1.92
CA THR A 396 -9.60 -7.26 1.13
C THR A 396 -9.70 -8.61 1.84
N HIS A 397 -10.79 -9.32 1.56
CA HIS A 397 -10.92 -10.76 1.79
C HIS A 397 -11.06 -11.52 0.47
N SER A 398 -11.03 -10.80 -0.67
CA SER A 398 -11.13 -11.41 -2.00
C SER A 398 -9.77 -11.86 -2.51
N PRO A 399 -9.64 -13.12 -2.91
CA PRO A 399 -8.43 -13.63 -3.51
C PRO A 399 -8.04 -12.93 -4.82
N PHE A 400 -9.02 -12.38 -5.56
CA PHE A 400 -8.79 -11.69 -6.83
C PHE A 400 -8.25 -10.26 -6.68
N MET A 401 -8.23 -9.76 -5.45
CA MET A 401 -7.68 -8.45 -5.12
C MET A 401 -6.28 -8.54 -4.49
N ILE A 402 -5.58 -9.65 -4.69
CA ILE A 402 -4.22 -9.88 -4.17
C ILE A 402 -3.26 -10.02 -5.35
N TYR A 403 -2.16 -9.27 -5.31
CA TYR A 403 -1.08 -9.42 -6.29
C TYR A 403 -0.29 -10.69 -5.99
N THR A 404 -0.53 -11.76 -6.73
CA THR A 404 0.14 -13.06 -6.54
C THR A 404 1.64 -12.99 -6.74
N ASN A 405 2.10 -12.07 -7.60
CA ASN A 405 3.53 -11.84 -7.88
C ASN A 405 4.22 -10.91 -6.87
N SER A 406 3.48 -10.35 -5.89
CA SER A 406 3.99 -9.36 -4.95
C SER A 406 3.43 -9.57 -3.54
N LEU A 407 3.55 -10.79 -3.03
CA LEU A 407 3.05 -11.16 -1.69
C LEU A 407 3.76 -10.42 -0.54
N ASN A 408 4.94 -9.86 -0.80
CA ASN A 408 5.62 -8.96 0.12
C ASN A 408 4.80 -7.71 0.47
N LYS A 409 3.87 -7.30 -0.38
CA LYS A 409 2.96 -6.16 -0.16
C LYS A 409 1.78 -6.50 0.75
N VAL A 410 1.64 -7.75 1.14
CA VAL A 410 0.50 -8.24 1.92
C VAL A 410 0.83 -8.25 3.41
N ARG A 411 -0.11 -7.76 4.22
CA ARG A 411 -0.12 -7.86 5.69
C ARG A 411 -1.34 -8.67 6.08
N THR A 412 -1.15 -9.71 6.88
CA THR A 412 -2.27 -10.52 7.38
C THR A 412 -2.86 -9.91 8.64
N VAL A 413 -4.18 -9.87 8.70
CA VAL A 413 -4.94 -9.34 9.84
C VAL A 413 -5.87 -10.41 10.36
N TYR A 414 -5.74 -10.77 11.63
CA TYR A 414 -6.54 -11.84 12.25
C TYR A 414 -6.91 -11.51 13.70
N GLU A 415 -8.00 -12.09 14.16
CA GLU A 415 -8.49 -11.92 15.51
C GLU A 415 -7.94 -13.02 16.42
N THR A 416 -7.51 -12.65 17.62
CA THR A 416 -7.10 -13.55 18.70
C THR A 416 -7.91 -13.27 19.97
N GLN A 417 -7.72 -14.08 20.99
CA GLN A 417 -8.32 -13.82 22.32
C GLN A 417 -7.88 -12.48 22.94
N ASP A 418 -6.72 -11.99 22.54
CA ASP A 418 -6.10 -10.75 23.00
C ASP A 418 -6.30 -9.57 22.02
N GLY A 419 -7.25 -9.70 21.10
CA GLY A 419 -7.59 -8.69 20.09
C GLY A 419 -7.00 -8.94 18.71
N THR A 420 -7.09 -7.95 17.84
CA THR A 420 -6.58 -8.01 16.46
C THR A 420 -5.05 -7.99 16.44
N VAL A 421 -4.48 -8.87 15.64
CA VAL A 421 -3.04 -8.96 15.37
C VAL A 421 -2.78 -8.70 13.88
N ILE A 422 -1.70 -7.97 13.59
CA ILE A 422 -1.22 -7.68 12.24
C ILE A 422 0.14 -8.35 12.07
N SER A 423 0.33 -9.08 10.98
CA SER A 423 1.61 -9.74 10.70
C SER A 423 2.11 -9.37 9.31
N ASP A 424 3.39 -9.01 9.21
CA ASP A 424 4.12 -8.81 7.95
C ASP A 424 4.47 -10.15 7.29
N SER A 425 4.23 -11.25 8.00
CA SER A 425 4.58 -12.59 7.54
C SER A 425 3.33 -13.32 7.05
N VAL A 426 3.41 -13.85 5.85
CA VAL A 426 2.40 -14.77 5.27
C VAL A 426 2.37 -16.14 6.00
N GLN A 427 3.16 -16.29 7.06
CA GLN A 427 3.40 -17.54 7.79
C GLN A 427 2.44 -17.80 8.96
N GLU A 428 1.30 -17.18 8.96
CA GLU A 428 0.35 -17.34 10.05
C GLU A 428 -0.04 -18.80 10.26
N LYS A 429 -0.11 -19.23 11.52
CA LYS A 429 -0.48 -20.60 11.87
C LYS A 429 -1.98 -20.88 11.73
N ASP A 430 -2.80 -19.82 11.63
CA ASP A 430 -4.25 -19.99 11.48
C ASP A 430 -4.63 -20.22 10.02
N PRO A 431 -5.13 -21.43 9.68
CA PRO A 431 -5.56 -21.75 8.32
C PRO A 431 -6.65 -20.83 7.77
N ASN A 432 -7.52 -20.29 8.64
CA ASN A 432 -8.61 -19.41 8.22
C ASN A 432 -8.11 -18.04 7.78
N THR A 433 -7.07 -17.51 8.43
CA THR A 433 -6.43 -16.24 8.04
C THR A 433 -5.64 -16.38 6.75
N LEU A 434 -5.02 -17.53 6.53
CA LEU A 434 -4.33 -17.85 5.28
C LEU A 434 -5.28 -18.20 4.14
N PHE A 435 -6.55 -18.54 4.43
CA PHE A 435 -7.49 -18.97 3.41
C PHE A 435 -7.65 -17.98 2.25
N PRO A 436 -7.77 -16.65 2.44
CA PRO A 436 -7.82 -15.70 1.34
C PRO A 436 -6.54 -15.71 0.48
N LEU A 437 -5.37 -15.89 1.09
CA LEU A 437 -4.10 -16.01 0.39
C LEU A 437 -3.98 -17.36 -0.34
N GLN A 438 -4.33 -18.45 0.33
CA GLN A 438 -4.37 -19.78 -0.29
C GLN A 438 -5.43 -19.86 -1.39
N ALA A 439 -6.57 -19.19 -1.20
CA ALA A 439 -7.59 -19.08 -2.22
C ALA A 439 -7.12 -18.19 -3.38
N ALA A 440 -6.46 -17.05 -3.12
CA ALA A 440 -5.87 -16.22 -4.17
C ALA A 440 -4.88 -17.00 -5.00
N LEU A 441 -3.95 -17.69 -4.35
CA LEU A 441 -3.02 -18.58 -5.01
C LEU A 441 -3.76 -19.74 -5.70
N GLY A 442 -4.75 -20.33 -5.06
CA GLY A 442 -5.55 -21.42 -5.61
C GLY A 442 -6.50 -20.98 -6.73
N TYR A 443 -7.07 -19.78 -6.67
CA TYR A 443 -7.93 -19.22 -7.73
C TYR A 443 -7.11 -18.69 -8.90
N ASP A 444 -5.97 -18.08 -8.67
CA ASP A 444 -5.04 -17.72 -9.73
C ASP A 444 -4.53 -18.98 -10.42
N LEU A 445 -4.26 -20.03 -9.63
CA LEU A 445 -4.03 -21.38 -10.12
C LEU A 445 -5.22 -21.90 -10.95
N ALA A 446 -6.45 -21.78 -10.47
CA ALA A 446 -7.62 -22.25 -11.19
C ALA A 446 -7.91 -21.42 -12.45
N GLN A 447 -7.77 -20.10 -12.40
CA GLN A 447 -7.93 -19.25 -13.59
C GLN A 447 -6.81 -19.47 -14.60
N ASN A 448 -5.57 -19.61 -14.15
CA ASN A 448 -4.43 -19.94 -15.00
C ASN A 448 -4.53 -21.37 -15.55
N LEU A 449 -5.08 -22.31 -14.78
CA LEU A 449 -5.40 -23.66 -15.22
C LEU A 449 -6.43 -23.69 -16.37
N PHE A 450 -7.36 -22.72 -16.39
CA PHE A 450 -8.36 -22.60 -17.45
C PHE A 450 -7.90 -21.75 -18.65
N VAL A 451 -6.89 -20.92 -18.50
CA VAL A 451 -6.45 -19.93 -19.50
C VAL A 451 -5.09 -20.27 -20.11
N SER A 452 -4.17 -20.86 -19.37
CA SER A 452 -2.87 -21.23 -19.93
C SER A 452 -2.89 -22.58 -20.61
N LYS A 453 -2.30 -22.62 -21.80
CA LYS A 453 -2.11 -23.87 -22.54
C LYS A 453 -0.95 -24.71 -22.01
N LYS A 454 -0.03 -24.08 -21.27
CA LYS A 454 1.21 -24.68 -20.78
C LYS A 454 1.35 -24.44 -19.28
N ASN A 455 1.52 -25.49 -18.49
CA ASN A 455 1.56 -25.40 -17.03
C ASN A 455 2.77 -26.14 -16.46
N LEU A 456 3.49 -25.49 -15.55
CA LEU A 456 4.56 -26.06 -14.73
C LEU A 456 4.03 -26.27 -13.32
N LEU A 457 3.78 -27.52 -12.93
CA LEU A 457 3.35 -27.87 -11.58
C LEU A 457 4.56 -27.98 -10.66
N VAL A 458 4.57 -27.26 -9.54
CA VAL A 458 5.64 -27.26 -8.53
C VAL A 458 5.08 -27.55 -7.14
N GLU A 459 5.91 -28.02 -6.21
CA GLU A 459 5.44 -28.46 -4.90
C GLU A 459 4.97 -27.33 -4.01
N GLY A 460 5.70 -26.21 -3.96
CA GLY A 460 5.50 -25.15 -3.00
C GLY A 460 5.51 -23.75 -3.58
N ILE A 461 5.20 -22.80 -2.69
CA ILE A 461 5.23 -21.36 -2.99
C ILE A 461 6.68 -20.88 -3.14
N SER A 462 7.61 -21.48 -2.40
CA SER A 462 9.05 -21.17 -2.52
C SER A 462 9.54 -21.40 -3.94
N ASP A 463 9.13 -22.54 -4.54
CA ASP A 463 9.47 -22.88 -5.94
C ASP A 463 8.96 -21.81 -6.89
N LEU A 464 7.68 -21.41 -6.77
CA LEU A 464 7.10 -20.35 -7.58
C LEU A 464 7.92 -19.07 -7.51
N ILE A 465 8.30 -18.65 -6.30
CA ILE A 465 9.05 -17.40 -6.08
C ILE A 465 10.44 -17.49 -6.69
N TYR A 466 11.20 -18.52 -6.37
CA TYR A 466 12.56 -18.70 -6.91
C TYR A 466 12.56 -18.80 -8.43
N LEU A 467 11.71 -19.65 -9.00
CA LEU A 467 11.64 -19.82 -10.45
C LEU A 467 11.24 -18.54 -11.17
N SER A 468 10.26 -17.80 -10.64
CA SER A 468 9.82 -16.54 -11.26
C SER A 468 10.92 -15.48 -11.22
N ILE A 469 11.57 -15.29 -10.06
CA ILE A 469 12.60 -14.25 -9.89
C ILE A 469 13.83 -14.57 -10.74
N ILE A 470 14.34 -15.79 -10.66
CA ILE A 470 15.55 -16.16 -11.40
C ILE A 470 15.28 -16.20 -12.90
N SER A 471 14.07 -16.61 -13.34
CA SER A 471 13.69 -16.51 -14.74
C SER A 471 13.75 -15.09 -15.27
N ASN A 472 13.18 -14.14 -14.54
CA ASN A 472 13.24 -12.71 -14.92
C ASN A 472 14.69 -12.19 -14.92
N LEU A 473 15.48 -12.54 -13.89
CA LEU A 473 16.89 -12.13 -13.80
C LEU A 473 17.72 -12.66 -14.99
N LEU A 474 17.49 -13.90 -15.41
CA LEU A 474 18.14 -14.48 -16.59
C LEU A 474 17.73 -13.73 -17.87
N GLN A 475 16.44 -13.45 -18.05
CA GLN A 475 15.93 -12.74 -19.22
C GLN A 475 16.48 -11.29 -19.29
N ASP A 476 16.55 -10.60 -18.16
CA ASP A 476 17.13 -9.26 -18.07
C ASP A 476 18.63 -9.26 -18.44
N ASN A 477 19.33 -10.36 -18.16
CA ASN A 477 20.73 -10.57 -18.55
C ASN A 477 20.90 -11.16 -19.96
N GLY A 478 19.83 -11.26 -20.77
CA GLY A 478 19.86 -11.82 -22.13
C GLY A 478 20.07 -13.33 -22.20
N ARG A 479 19.82 -14.04 -21.08
CA ARG A 479 19.91 -15.51 -20.97
C ARG A 479 18.52 -16.14 -21.08
N GLU A 480 18.44 -17.49 -21.22
CA GLU A 480 17.17 -18.18 -21.38
C GLU A 480 16.48 -18.42 -20.02
N GLY A 481 15.37 -17.71 -19.78
CA GLY A 481 14.44 -17.96 -18.69
C GLY A 481 13.30 -18.91 -19.10
N LEU A 482 12.29 -19.02 -18.25
CA LEU A 482 11.07 -19.75 -18.55
C LEU A 482 10.25 -19.03 -19.64
N ASP A 483 9.70 -19.76 -20.59
CA ASP A 483 8.86 -19.17 -21.65
C ASP A 483 7.66 -18.41 -21.04
N ALA A 484 7.35 -17.23 -21.54
CA ALA A 484 6.33 -16.33 -20.97
C ALA A 484 4.88 -16.90 -21.02
N ASP A 485 4.65 -17.93 -21.84
CA ASP A 485 3.35 -18.60 -21.93
C ASP A 485 3.22 -19.82 -20.99
N ILE A 486 4.24 -20.09 -20.17
CA ILE A 486 4.21 -21.15 -19.16
C ILE A 486 3.77 -20.55 -17.82
N THR A 487 2.73 -21.12 -17.24
CA THR A 487 2.24 -20.76 -15.91
C THR A 487 2.80 -21.70 -14.86
N ILE A 488 3.46 -21.17 -13.83
CA ILE A 488 3.93 -21.94 -12.68
C ILE A 488 2.79 -22.11 -11.68
N VAL A 489 2.55 -23.36 -11.28
CA VAL A 489 1.40 -23.78 -10.49
C VAL A 489 1.86 -24.50 -9.22
N PRO A 490 1.94 -23.84 -8.03
CA PRO A 490 2.25 -24.52 -6.78
C PRO A 490 1.04 -25.33 -6.30
N ILE A 491 1.24 -26.63 -6.10
CA ILE A 491 0.18 -27.60 -5.80
C ILE A 491 0.00 -27.88 -4.29
N GLY A 492 0.91 -27.39 -3.44
CA GLY A 492 0.83 -27.53 -1.99
C GLY A 492 1.20 -28.91 -1.46
N GLY A 493 2.18 -29.56 -2.10
CA GLY A 493 2.80 -30.82 -1.67
C GLY A 493 2.67 -31.96 -2.66
N ALA A 494 3.68 -32.85 -2.66
CA ALA A 494 3.80 -34.00 -3.59
C ALA A 494 2.59 -34.94 -3.62
N ASP A 495 1.88 -35.11 -2.49
CA ASP A 495 0.70 -35.96 -2.38
C ASP A 495 -0.53 -35.44 -3.15
N LYS A 496 -0.57 -34.17 -3.50
CA LYS A 496 -1.65 -33.57 -4.29
C LYS A 496 -1.41 -33.57 -5.80
N VAL A 497 -0.17 -33.83 -6.24
CA VAL A 497 0.21 -33.88 -7.68
C VAL A 497 -0.75 -34.71 -8.50
N ALA A 498 -1.03 -35.93 -8.04
CA ALA A 498 -1.91 -36.87 -8.75
C ALA A 498 -3.34 -36.31 -8.94
N SER A 499 -3.90 -35.64 -7.95
CA SER A 499 -5.23 -35.02 -8.01
C SER A 499 -5.26 -33.86 -9.01
N PHE A 500 -4.23 -33.04 -9.03
CA PHE A 500 -4.08 -31.94 -9.98
C PHE A 500 -3.93 -32.39 -11.41
N ILE A 501 -3.07 -33.39 -11.67
CA ILE A 501 -2.91 -33.97 -13.00
C ILE A 501 -4.27 -34.53 -13.52
N SER A 502 -5.03 -35.20 -12.65
CA SER A 502 -6.34 -35.73 -13.03
C SER A 502 -7.34 -34.63 -13.38
N LEU A 503 -7.33 -33.53 -12.65
CA LEU A 503 -8.18 -32.34 -12.89
C LEU A 503 -7.84 -31.68 -14.24
N LEU A 504 -6.56 -31.52 -14.54
CA LEU A 504 -6.08 -30.82 -15.74
C LEU A 504 -6.23 -31.63 -17.03
N ARG A 505 -6.21 -32.93 -16.93
CA ARG A 505 -6.28 -33.83 -18.11
C ARG A 505 -7.53 -33.61 -18.95
N GLY A 506 -8.66 -33.27 -18.34
CA GLY A 506 -9.93 -33.03 -19.04
C GLY A 506 -9.88 -31.90 -20.07
N ASN A 507 -8.91 -30.96 -19.97
CA ASN A 507 -8.85 -29.73 -20.75
C ASN A 507 -7.80 -29.70 -21.87
N LYS A 508 -7.15 -30.86 -22.20
CA LYS A 508 -6.07 -30.98 -23.21
C LYS A 508 -4.89 -30.01 -23.00
N LEU A 509 -4.58 -29.66 -21.75
CA LEU A 509 -3.50 -28.75 -21.41
C LEU A 509 -2.16 -29.47 -21.42
N LYS A 510 -1.11 -28.79 -21.86
CA LYS A 510 0.28 -29.25 -21.70
C LYS A 510 0.72 -29.01 -20.27
N MET A 511 1.38 -29.99 -19.66
CA MET A 511 1.87 -29.87 -18.29
C MET A 511 3.20 -30.59 -18.12
N VAL A 512 4.03 -29.97 -17.24
CA VAL A 512 5.25 -30.56 -16.70
C VAL A 512 5.15 -30.48 -15.19
N CYS A 513 5.55 -31.55 -14.49
CA CYS A 513 5.68 -31.54 -13.03
C CYS A 513 7.16 -31.44 -12.69
N LEU A 514 7.52 -30.48 -11.81
CA LEU A 514 8.85 -30.30 -11.26
C LEU A 514 8.76 -30.54 -9.76
N LEU A 515 9.46 -31.54 -9.25
CA LEU A 515 9.26 -32.10 -7.93
C LEU A 515 10.60 -32.24 -7.20
N ASP A 516 10.54 -32.16 -5.88
CA ASP A 516 11.63 -32.56 -5.00
C ASP A 516 11.86 -34.07 -5.06
N THR A 517 13.01 -34.53 -4.61
CA THR A 517 13.25 -35.94 -4.49
C THR A 517 12.30 -36.57 -3.46
N PHE A 518 11.50 -37.54 -3.86
CA PHE A 518 10.52 -38.14 -2.96
C PHE A 518 11.13 -38.78 -1.71
N THR A 519 10.68 -38.31 -0.57
CA THR A 519 10.89 -38.97 0.72
C THR A 519 9.68 -39.84 1.13
N ASN A 520 8.54 -39.65 0.44
CA ASN A 520 7.27 -40.32 0.72
C ASN A 520 6.94 -41.37 -0.37
N GLN A 521 7.10 -42.65 -0.04
CA GLN A 521 6.80 -43.76 -0.93
C GLN A 521 5.34 -43.82 -1.44
N SER A 522 4.39 -43.21 -0.72
CA SER A 522 2.98 -43.21 -1.12
C SER A 522 2.72 -42.23 -2.28
N ALA A 523 3.37 -41.08 -2.30
CA ALA A 523 3.27 -40.09 -3.37
C ALA A 523 3.93 -40.65 -4.65
N GLU A 524 5.11 -41.22 -4.52
CA GLU A 524 5.82 -41.89 -5.61
C GLU A 524 4.98 -43.02 -6.26
N LYS A 525 4.39 -43.92 -5.46
CA LYS A 525 3.51 -44.98 -5.96
C LYS A 525 2.29 -44.46 -6.71
N ARG A 526 1.67 -43.38 -6.25
CA ARG A 526 0.53 -42.74 -6.92
C ARG A 526 0.93 -42.18 -8.29
N LEU A 527 2.07 -41.46 -8.34
CA LEU A 527 2.59 -40.89 -9.58
C LEU A 527 2.95 -41.98 -10.60
N ASN A 528 3.67 -43.02 -10.16
CA ASN A 528 4.02 -44.18 -11.01
C ASN A 528 2.77 -44.92 -11.54
N ASN A 529 1.70 -45.01 -10.76
CA ASN A 529 0.42 -45.55 -11.19
C ASN A 529 -0.24 -44.66 -12.27
N MET A 530 -0.06 -43.35 -12.23
CA MET A 530 -0.58 -42.44 -13.26
C MET A 530 0.22 -42.54 -14.57
N VAL A 531 1.53 -42.71 -14.48
CA VAL A 531 2.40 -42.98 -15.63
C VAL A 531 2.00 -44.32 -16.29
N SER A 532 1.87 -45.41 -15.51
CA SER A 532 1.47 -46.73 -16.01
C SER A 532 0.09 -46.71 -16.68
N LYS A 533 -0.84 -45.91 -16.17
CA LYS A 533 -2.18 -45.68 -16.75
C LYS A 533 -2.18 -44.69 -17.92
N LYS A 534 -1.03 -44.19 -18.36
CA LYS A 534 -0.88 -43.20 -19.43
C LYS A 534 -1.67 -41.89 -19.16
N ILE A 535 -1.79 -41.52 -17.90
CA ILE A 535 -2.45 -40.29 -17.47
C ILE A 535 -1.51 -39.11 -17.68
N ILE A 536 -0.24 -39.28 -17.37
CA ILE A 536 0.86 -38.35 -17.67
C ILE A 536 2.00 -39.13 -18.32
N ARG A 537 2.82 -38.49 -19.15
CA ARG A 537 4.03 -39.12 -19.71
C ARG A 537 5.16 -38.99 -18.68
N GLU A 538 5.97 -40.01 -18.55
CA GLU A 538 7.15 -39.98 -17.70
C GLU A 538 8.08 -38.80 -18.03
N SER A 539 8.26 -38.50 -19.33
CA SER A 539 9.03 -37.37 -19.81
C SER A 539 8.52 -35.99 -19.35
N ASN A 540 7.31 -35.92 -18.82
CA ASN A 540 6.72 -34.66 -18.30
C ASN A 540 6.83 -34.56 -16.79
N ILE A 541 7.57 -35.47 -16.15
CA ILE A 541 7.89 -35.42 -14.72
C ILE A 541 9.39 -35.20 -14.63
N LEU A 542 9.77 -34.11 -14.00
CA LEU A 542 11.16 -33.73 -13.75
C LEU A 542 11.38 -33.65 -12.25
N PHE A 543 12.57 -34.04 -11.84
CA PHE A 543 13.04 -33.87 -10.49
C PHE A 543 14.26 -32.95 -10.48
N TYR A 544 14.45 -32.17 -9.39
CA TYR A 544 15.62 -31.30 -9.26
C TYR A 544 16.92 -32.09 -9.30
N HIS A 545 16.94 -33.31 -8.76
CA HIS A 545 18.11 -34.18 -8.78
C HIS A 545 18.52 -34.63 -10.21
N ASP A 546 17.59 -34.72 -11.18
CA ASP A 546 17.89 -35.03 -12.58
C ASP A 546 18.70 -33.89 -13.25
N ILE A 547 18.39 -32.64 -12.87
CA ILE A 547 19.05 -31.46 -13.40
C ILE A 547 20.49 -31.35 -12.86
N LEU A 548 20.66 -31.65 -11.56
CA LEU A 548 21.95 -31.55 -10.84
C LEU A 548 22.81 -32.81 -10.95
N ASN A 549 22.27 -33.91 -11.50
CA ASN A 549 22.89 -35.24 -11.50
C ASN A 549 23.32 -35.68 -10.07
N SER A 550 22.43 -35.49 -9.11
CA SER A 550 22.63 -35.84 -7.70
C SER A 550 21.67 -36.97 -7.28
N GLU A 551 21.88 -37.57 -6.13
CA GLU A 551 20.98 -38.59 -5.58
C GLU A 551 19.71 -38.00 -4.96
N TYR A 552 19.87 -36.79 -4.38
CA TYR A 552 18.80 -36.00 -3.76
C TYR A 552 18.99 -34.52 -4.07
N ALA A 553 17.92 -33.82 -4.42
CA ALA A 553 17.91 -32.37 -4.53
C ALA A 553 16.50 -31.80 -4.32
N ASP A 554 16.47 -30.63 -3.72
CA ASP A 554 15.34 -29.73 -3.62
C ASP A 554 15.65 -28.48 -4.47
N ILE A 555 14.72 -27.51 -4.60
CA ILE A 555 14.96 -26.28 -5.38
C ILE A 555 16.15 -25.47 -4.84
N GLU A 556 16.35 -25.51 -3.54
CA GLU A 556 17.42 -24.81 -2.86
C GLU A 556 18.82 -25.28 -3.28
N ASP A 557 18.93 -26.54 -3.72
CA ASP A 557 20.20 -27.11 -4.19
C ASP A 557 20.57 -26.63 -5.61
N LEU A 558 19.67 -25.94 -6.33
CA LEU A 558 20.02 -25.23 -7.57
C LEU A 558 20.88 -23.99 -7.31
N PHE A 559 20.78 -23.41 -6.12
CA PHE A 559 21.64 -22.31 -5.72
C PHE A 559 23.04 -22.85 -5.38
N LYS A 560 24.05 -22.07 -5.69
CA LYS A 560 25.36 -22.25 -5.09
C LYS A 560 25.23 -22.13 -3.56
N LYS A 561 25.94 -22.94 -2.80
CA LYS A 561 25.81 -22.98 -1.34
C LYS A 561 25.96 -21.62 -0.68
N GLU A 562 26.94 -20.85 -1.15
CA GLU A 562 27.19 -19.49 -0.68
C GLU A 562 25.97 -18.59 -0.89
N ASP A 563 25.36 -18.65 -2.07
CA ASP A 563 24.20 -17.82 -2.42
C ASP A 563 23.02 -18.15 -1.50
N TYR A 564 22.70 -19.46 -1.35
CA TYR A 564 21.58 -19.85 -0.51
C TYR A 564 21.81 -19.54 0.98
N ILE A 565 23.03 -19.74 1.48
CA ILE A 565 23.37 -19.37 2.87
C ILE A 565 23.25 -17.86 3.08
N ASN A 566 23.61 -17.03 2.11
CA ASN A 566 23.41 -15.58 2.18
C ASN A 566 21.92 -15.22 2.24
N LEU A 567 21.07 -15.89 1.44
CA LEU A 567 19.62 -15.71 1.52
C LEU A 567 19.05 -16.14 2.87
N TYR A 568 19.52 -17.28 3.38
CA TYR A 568 19.14 -17.79 4.69
C TYR A 568 19.55 -16.83 5.81
N ASN A 569 20.80 -16.39 5.83
CA ASN A 569 21.32 -15.46 6.83
C ASN A 569 20.57 -14.12 6.81
N GLY A 570 20.28 -13.61 5.61
CA GLY A 570 19.51 -12.38 5.46
C GLY A 570 18.05 -12.52 5.91
N ALA A 571 17.44 -13.69 5.68
CA ALA A 571 16.06 -13.93 6.05
C ALA A 571 15.82 -14.14 7.56
N PHE A 572 16.83 -14.71 8.25
CA PHE A 572 16.73 -15.07 9.67
C PHE A 572 17.65 -14.24 10.58
N GLU A 573 18.29 -13.19 10.03
CA GLU A 573 19.27 -12.36 10.73
C GLU A 573 20.32 -13.23 11.46
N SER A 574 20.73 -14.33 10.80
CA SER A 574 21.65 -15.33 11.32
C SER A 574 23.03 -15.18 10.69
N ASN A 575 24.00 -15.91 11.21
CA ASN A 575 25.38 -15.86 10.72
C ASN A 575 25.94 -17.28 10.57
N VAL A 576 25.22 -18.10 9.79
CA VAL A 576 25.63 -19.47 9.49
C VAL A 576 26.81 -19.45 8.54
N ASP A 577 27.90 -20.13 8.90
CA ASP A 577 29.08 -20.26 8.05
C ASP A 577 28.83 -21.32 6.95
N VAL A 578 29.17 -20.98 5.71
CA VAL A 578 29.08 -21.88 4.55
C VAL A 578 29.83 -23.21 4.77
N ASN A 579 30.95 -23.20 5.50
CA ASN A 579 31.73 -24.37 5.81
C ASN A 579 31.01 -25.41 6.69
N ILE A 580 29.91 -25.03 7.35
CA ILE A 580 29.08 -25.96 8.14
C ILE A 580 28.23 -26.82 7.22
N VAL A 581 27.90 -26.35 6.02
CA VAL A 581 27.14 -27.06 5.01
C VAL A 581 28.09 -27.95 4.20
N LYS A 582 28.23 -29.20 4.63
CA LYS A 582 29.07 -30.23 3.96
C LYS A 582 28.38 -30.78 2.72
N ASN A 583 28.87 -31.87 2.16
CA ASN A 583 28.26 -32.53 1.00
C ASN A 583 26.85 -33.08 1.35
N GLY A 584 25.86 -32.80 0.49
CA GLY A 584 24.48 -33.22 0.62
C GLY A 584 23.47 -32.07 0.56
N PRO A 585 22.15 -32.37 0.52
CA PRO A 585 21.12 -31.36 0.39
C PRO A 585 21.18 -30.25 1.43
N ILE A 586 21.12 -29.01 0.97
CA ILE A 586 21.29 -27.81 1.80
C ILE A 586 20.25 -27.77 2.92
N LEU A 587 18.99 -28.06 2.57
CA LEU A 587 17.87 -28.04 3.53
C LEU A 587 18.06 -29.01 4.69
N ASN A 588 18.52 -30.22 4.41
CA ASN A 588 18.71 -31.25 5.44
C ASN A 588 19.77 -30.84 6.47
N GLN A 589 20.74 -30.06 6.06
CA GLN A 589 21.80 -29.58 6.92
C GLN A 589 21.33 -28.39 7.76
N LEU A 590 20.61 -27.45 7.16
CA LEU A 590 20.03 -26.30 7.86
C LEU A 590 18.96 -26.73 8.88
N LYS A 591 18.14 -27.74 8.54
CA LYS A 591 17.17 -28.31 9.49
C LYS A 591 17.82 -28.88 10.74
N LYS A 592 19.00 -29.49 10.62
CA LYS A 592 19.76 -29.99 11.78
C LYS A 592 20.26 -28.87 12.69
N LEU A 593 20.61 -27.71 12.13
CA LEU A 593 21.03 -26.55 12.92
C LEU A 593 19.86 -25.88 13.67
N ASN A 594 18.63 -26.02 13.16
CA ASN A 594 17.42 -25.39 13.69
C ASN A 594 16.51 -26.34 14.47
N ASN A 595 17.02 -27.38 15.11
CA ASN A 595 16.21 -28.35 15.87
C ASN A 595 15.06 -29.00 15.08
N GLY A 596 15.21 -29.14 13.76
CA GLY A 596 14.35 -29.97 12.95
C GLY A 596 13.41 -29.29 11.95
N SER A 597 13.15 -27.99 12.07
CA SER A 597 12.32 -27.28 11.07
C SER A 597 12.70 -25.82 10.93
N PHE A 598 12.65 -25.29 9.72
CA PHE A 598 12.64 -23.86 9.44
C PHE A 598 11.70 -23.57 8.27
N ASN A 599 11.36 -22.31 8.11
CA ASN A 599 10.43 -21.91 7.09
C ASN A 599 11.14 -21.65 5.75
N HIS A 600 10.90 -22.50 4.77
CA HIS A 600 11.46 -22.41 3.41
C HIS A 600 11.02 -21.15 2.64
N TYR A 601 9.88 -20.57 3.00
CA TYR A 601 9.38 -19.35 2.38
C TYR A 601 10.22 -18.12 2.73
N SER A 602 10.81 -18.05 3.93
CA SER A 602 11.53 -16.85 4.38
C SER A 602 12.72 -16.48 3.49
N PRO A 603 13.63 -17.39 3.11
CA PRO A 603 14.71 -17.06 2.17
C PRO A 603 14.20 -16.67 0.78
N ALA A 604 13.13 -17.30 0.28
CA ALA A 604 12.52 -16.91 -0.99
C ALA A 604 11.93 -15.50 -0.94
N ASN A 605 11.23 -15.16 0.14
CA ASN A 605 10.71 -13.82 0.38
C ASN A 605 11.82 -12.77 0.57
N TYR A 606 12.91 -13.14 1.23
CA TYR A 606 14.07 -12.28 1.36
C TYR A 606 14.68 -11.94 -0.01
N LEU A 607 14.84 -12.94 -0.88
CA LEU A 607 15.29 -12.74 -2.26
C LEU A 607 14.33 -11.81 -3.00
N ALA A 608 13.02 -12.02 -2.90
CA ALA A 608 12.02 -11.18 -3.55
C ALA A 608 12.11 -9.70 -3.13
N LYS A 609 12.34 -9.44 -1.85
CA LYS A 609 12.46 -8.09 -1.29
C LYS A 609 13.81 -7.41 -1.59
N ASN A 610 14.85 -8.18 -1.81
CA ASN A 610 16.22 -7.68 -1.88
C ASN A 610 16.96 -8.05 -3.16
N ILE A 611 16.25 -8.35 -4.24
CA ILE A 611 16.86 -8.80 -5.51
C ILE A 611 17.95 -7.85 -6.02
N ASN A 612 17.79 -6.55 -5.83
CA ASN A 612 18.76 -5.52 -6.24
C ASN A 612 19.99 -5.44 -5.32
N LYS A 613 19.98 -6.15 -4.18
CA LYS A 613 21.06 -6.13 -3.17
C LYS A 613 21.74 -7.49 -3.01
N VAL A 614 21.10 -8.54 -3.53
CA VAL A 614 21.61 -9.91 -3.45
C VAL A 614 22.36 -10.21 -4.74
N ASP A 615 23.63 -10.55 -4.60
CA ASP A 615 24.44 -11.00 -5.72
C ASP A 615 24.25 -12.51 -5.91
N ILE A 616 23.77 -12.90 -7.09
CA ILE A 616 23.54 -14.30 -7.46
C ILE A 616 24.68 -14.73 -8.38
N SER A 617 25.38 -15.79 -8.01
CA SER A 617 26.53 -16.29 -8.76
C SER A 617 26.16 -16.88 -10.12
N GLU A 618 27.09 -16.86 -11.06
CA GLU A 618 26.93 -17.46 -12.39
C GLU A 618 26.60 -18.96 -12.31
N GLU A 619 27.16 -19.68 -11.33
CA GLU A 619 26.87 -21.10 -11.10
C GLU A 619 25.38 -21.33 -10.78
N THR A 620 24.78 -20.51 -9.93
CA THR A 620 23.35 -20.53 -9.65
C THR A 620 22.55 -20.24 -10.93
N LEU A 621 22.92 -19.20 -11.66
CA LEU A 621 22.24 -18.83 -12.91
C LEU A 621 22.33 -19.96 -13.95
N ASP A 622 23.47 -20.63 -14.08
CA ASP A 622 23.67 -21.75 -15.00
C ASP A 622 22.77 -22.95 -14.66
N ASN A 623 22.63 -23.27 -13.38
CA ASN A 623 21.76 -24.37 -12.92
C ASN A 623 20.29 -24.08 -13.25
N PHE A 624 19.80 -22.88 -12.97
CA PHE A 624 18.44 -22.48 -13.29
C PHE A 624 18.20 -22.36 -14.80
N GLU A 625 19.13 -21.85 -15.57
CA GLU A 625 19.04 -21.79 -17.03
C GLU A 625 18.95 -23.20 -17.64
N LYS A 626 19.74 -24.15 -17.15
CA LYS A 626 19.67 -25.56 -17.58
C LYS A 626 18.28 -26.16 -17.29
N LEU A 627 17.71 -25.87 -16.12
CA LEU A 627 16.37 -26.28 -15.76
C LEU A 627 15.33 -25.67 -16.73
N PHE A 628 15.36 -24.34 -16.96
CA PHE A 628 14.40 -23.68 -17.83
C PHE A 628 14.48 -24.15 -19.28
N LYS A 629 15.67 -24.35 -19.82
CA LYS A 629 15.88 -24.97 -21.15
C LYS A 629 15.24 -26.34 -21.25
N THR A 630 15.34 -27.15 -20.19
CA THR A 630 14.73 -28.49 -20.14
C THR A 630 13.21 -28.40 -20.12
N ILE A 631 12.63 -27.53 -19.27
CA ILE A 631 11.17 -27.32 -19.16
C ILE A 631 10.61 -26.78 -20.49
N ASN A 632 11.21 -25.72 -21.04
CA ASN A 632 10.79 -25.10 -22.29
C ASN A 632 10.77 -26.15 -23.44
N LYS A 633 11.77 -27.04 -23.49
CA LYS A 633 11.85 -28.10 -24.49
C LYS A 633 10.74 -29.15 -24.36
N ILE A 634 10.37 -29.53 -23.13
CA ILE A 634 9.34 -30.57 -22.91
C ILE A 634 7.94 -30.00 -23.18
N ILE A 635 7.70 -28.75 -22.86
CA ILE A 635 6.37 -28.14 -22.90
C ILE A 635 6.05 -27.53 -24.28
N LYS A 636 7.07 -27.46 -25.18
CA LYS A 636 6.83 -27.09 -26.58
C LYS A 636 5.83 -28.01 -27.23
#